data_76866ae5088b0b51699fed64e4c3240f
#
_entry.id   76866ae5088b0b51699fed64e4c3240f
#
_cell.length_a   1.000
_cell.length_b   1.000
_cell.length_c   1.000
_cell.angle_alpha   90.00
_cell.angle_beta   90.00
_cell.angle_gamma   90.00
#
_symmetry.space_group_name_H-M   'P 1'
#
loop_
_entity.id
_entity.type
_entity.pdbx_description
1 polymer ?
#
loop_
_entity_poly.entity_id
_entity_poly.type
_entity_poly.pdbx_seq_one_letter_code
_entity_poly.pdbx_strand_id
1 'polypeptide(L)'
;VLPSEEEFPYAIRTVSETFESNGSTSQASVCASSMSLMAAGVPIKSAVAGISCGLVTGATDDDYLVLTDIQGLEDFFGDMDFKVAGTHKGITAIQMDIKIHGLTRPIIEEAIARTRKARVYILDEVMAKTIAEPRAQVGKYAPKIIQMNIDPAKIGEVVGQRGKTINAIIEKTGVKIDITDEGSVSICGVDADSMEQARKMIATIVTDFEAGMVLEGDVVSIKEFGAFIEFAPGKEGMVHISKIAKQRI
;
A
#
# COMPACT_ATOMS: atom_id res chain seq x y z
N VAL A 1 -9.45 -6.19 -4.79
CA VAL A 1 -9.63 -4.80 -4.30
C VAL A 1 -8.34 -4.20 -3.77
N LEU A 2 -7.35 -4.99 -3.39
CA LEU A 2 -6.03 -4.50 -2.98
C LEU A 2 -5.28 -3.90 -4.18
N PRO A 3 -4.39 -2.92 -3.96
CA PRO A 3 -3.50 -2.41 -5.00
C PRO A 3 -2.50 -3.49 -5.44
N SER A 4 -1.89 -3.30 -6.59
CA SER A 4 -0.74 -4.09 -7.02
C SER A 4 0.51 -3.72 -6.23
N GLU A 5 1.55 -4.56 -6.30
CA GLU A 5 2.84 -4.27 -5.67
C GLU A 5 3.51 -3.02 -6.27
N GLU A 6 3.29 -2.75 -7.55
CA GLU A 6 3.77 -1.53 -8.22
C GLU A 6 3.06 -0.28 -7.71
N GLU A 7 1.75 -0.37 -7.40
CA GLU A 7 0.96 0.76 -6.88
C GLU A 7 1.22 1.01 -5.38
N PHE A 8 1.51 -0.06 -4.63
CA PHE A 8 1.72 0.00 -3.18
C PHE A 8 2.73 -1.06 -2.72
N PRO A 9 4.03 -0.76 -2.75
CA PRO A 9 5.12 -1.71 -2.51
C PRO A 9 5.33 -2.02 -1.03
N TYR A 10 4.25 -2.37 -0.33
CA TYR A 10 4.27 -2.72 1.09
C TYR A 10 3.68 -4.09 1.32
N ALA A 11 4.27 -4.86 2.22
CA ALA A 11 3.61 -6.03 2.78
C ALA A 11 2.46 -5.58 3.69
N ILE A 12 1.26 -6.11 3.42
CA ILE A 12 0.05 -5.78 4.18
C ILE A 12 -0.27 -6.93 5.13
N ARG A 13 -0.39 -6.61 6.42
CA ARG A 13 -0.90 -7.52 7.44
C ARG A 13 -2.02 -6.84 8.21
N THR A 14 -3.22 -7.41 8.18
CA THR A 14 -4.34 -7.02 9.03
C THR A 14 -4.47 -7.99 10.19
N VAL A 15 -4.75 -7.45 11.37
CA VAL A 15 -5.02 -8.23 12.57
C VAL A 15 -6.36 -7.78 13.11
N SER A 16 -7.28 -8.72 13.34
CA SER A 16 -8.57 -8.47 13.94
C SER A 16 -8.67 -9.22 15.28
N GLU A 17 -8.94 -8.49 16.35
CA GLU A 17 -9.16 -9.04 17.67
C GLU A 17 -10.62 -8.79 18.07
N THR A 18 -11.31 -9.87 18.45
CA THR A 18 -12.73 -9.80 18.83
C THR A 18 -12.85 -9.94 20.32
N PHE A 19 -13.29 -8.88 20.99
CA PHE A 19 -13.47 -8.86 22.45
C PHE A 19 -14.82 -9.39 22.88
N GLU A 20 -15.85 -9.18 22.05
CA GLU A 20 -17.22 -9.62 22.32
C GLU A 20 -17.95 -9.87 21.00
N SER A 21 -18.85 -10.86 20.95
CA SER A 21 -19.59 -11.21 19.75
C SER A 21 -20.93 -11.87 20.08
N ASN A 22 -21.92 -11.58 19.24
CA ASN A 22 -23.18 -12.30 19.18
C ASN A 22 -23.45 -12.89 17.78
N GLY A 23 -22.42 -13.30 17.09
CA GLY A 23 -22.48 -13.90 15.75
C GLY A 23 -21.66 -13.11 14.72
N SER A 24 -21.26 -13.80 13.66
CA SER A 24 -20.59 -13.30 12.46
C SER A 24 -19.38 -12.36 12.66
N THR A 25 -18.50 -12.70 13.60
CA THR A 25 -17.24 -11.96 13.86
C THR A 25 -16.37 -11.80 12.61
N SER A 26 -16.38 -12.80 11.73
CA SER A 26 -15.61 -12.77 10.47
C SER A 26 -16.07 -11.65 9.53
N GLN A 27 -17.39 -11.40 9.44
CA GLN A 27 -17.89 -10.34 8.55
C GLN A 27 -17.70 -8.95 9.16
N ALA A 28 -17.77 -8.81 10.47
CA ALA A 28 -17.34 -7.59 11.16
C ALA A 28 -15.85 -7.32 10.94
N SER A 29 -15.00 -8.35 10.98
CA SER A 29 -13.56 -8.25 10.69
C SER A 29 -13.28 -7.81 9.25
N VAL A 30 -14.07 -8.26 8.26
CA VAL A 30 -13.98 -7.78 6.87
C VAL A 30 -14.24 -6.28 6.79
N CYS A 31 -15.31 -5.79 7.41
CA CYS A 31 -15.66 -4.37 7.43
C CYS A 31 -14.56 -3.54 8.13
N ALA A 32 -14.13 -3.98 9.31
CA ALA A 32 -13.10 -3.30 10.10
C ALA A 32 -11.74 -3.29 9.36
N SER A 33 -11.34 -4.40 8.75
CA SER A 33 -10.09 -4.49 7.97
C SER A 33 -10.14 -3.56 6.75
N SER A 34 -11.27 -3.49 6.05
CA SER A 34 -11.46 -2.57 4.93
C SER A 34 -11.24 -1.11 5.36
N MET A 35 -11.90 -0.67 6.44
CA MET A 35 -11.72 0.68 6.98
C MET A 35 -10.31 0.92 7.51
N SER A 36 -9.70 -0.08 8.14
CA SER A 36 -8.32 0.00 8.65
C SER A 36 -7.30 0.21 7.54
N LEU A 37 -7.43 -0.51 6.43
CA LEU A 37 -6.59 -0.32 5.25
C LEU A 37 -6.75 1.09 4.67
N MET A 38 -7.98 1.58 4.55
CA MET A 38 -8.26 2.95 4.10
C MET A 38 -7.64 3.99 5.04
N ALA A 39 -7.75 3.79 6.35
CA ALA A 39 -7.17 4.67 7.37
C ALA A 39 -5.64 4.63 7.40
N ALA A 40 -5.03 3.51 7.03
CA ALA A 40 -3.59 3.38 6.88
C ALA A 40 -3.02 4.03 5.60
N GLY A 41 -3.89 4.47 4.69
CA GLY A 41 -3.48 5.05 3.40
C GLY A 41 -3.17 4.01 2.33
N VAL A 42 -3.71 2.79 2.47
CA VAL A 42 -3.65 1.78 1.41
C VAL A 42 -4.66 2.14 0.32
N PRO A 43 -4.24 2.34 -0.94
CA PRO A 43 -5.14 2.75 -2.02
C PRO A 43 -5.97 1.56 -2.54
N ILE A 44 -6.86 1.05 -1.68
CA ILE A 44 -7.77 -0.03 -2.09
C ILE A 44 -8.73 0.48 -3.18
N LYS A 45 -9.03 -0.38 -4.15
CA LYS A 45 -9.85 -0.03 -5.33
C LYS A 45 -11.32 0.24 -4.97
N SER A 46 -11.80 -0.31 -3.86
CA SER A 46 -13.14 -0.10 -3.34
C SER A 46 -13.23 -0.63 -1.91
N ALA A 47 -14.04 0.00 -1.08
CA ALA A 47 -14.39 -0.53 0.23
C ALA A 47 -15.14 -1.87 0.09
N VAL A 48 -14.92 -2.77 1.04
CA VAL A 48 -15.55 -4.08 1.12
C VAL A 48 -16.30 -4.19 2.44
N ALA A 49 -17.58 -4.53 2.38
CA ALA A 49 -18.36 -4.91 3.53
C ALA A 49 -18.70 -6.39 3.50
N GLY A 50 -18.88 -6.97 4.67
CA GLY A 50 -19.32 -8.33 4.87
C GLY A 50 -20.60 -8.39 5.69
N ILE A 51 -21.44 -9.39 5.44
CA ILE A 51 -22.68 -9.69 6.16
C ILE A 51 -22.95 -11.18 6.17
N SER A 52 -23.59 -11.68 7.21
CA SER A 52 -24.11 -13.05 7.28
C SER A 52 -25.60 -13.10 6.98
N CYS A 53 -26.03 -14.27 6.53
CA CYS A 53 -27.41 -14.59 6.25
C CYS A 53 -27.67 -16.03 6.70
N GLY A 54 -28.77 -16.27 7.38
CA GLY A 54 -29.19 -17.60 7.84
C GLY A 54 -30.42 -18.11 7.14
N LEU A 55 -30.72 -19.36 7.39
CA LEU A 55 -31.91 -20.05 6.89
C LEU A 55 -32.52 -20.86 8.00
N VAL A 56 -33.83 -20.81 8.08
CA VAL A 56 -34.68 -21.75 8.86
C VAL A 56 -35.67 -22.35 7.89
N THR A 57 -35.70 -23.68 7.79
CA THR A 57 -36.64 -24.41 6.94
C THR A 57 -37.74 -25.02 7.76
N GLY A 58 -38.94 -25.14 7.16
CA GLY A 58 -40.11 -25.79 7.74
C GLY A 58 -40.32 -27.18 7.20
N ALA A 59 -41.57 -27.59 7.10
CA ALA A 59 -41.96 -28.95 6.71
C ALA A 59 -41.88 -29.22 5.19
N THR A 60 -41.83 -28.19 4.36
CA THR A 60 -41.80 -28.29 2.90
C THR A 60 -40.70 -27.38 2.33
N ASP A 61 -40.28 -27.64 1.08
CA ASP A 61 -39.26 -26.84 0.39
C ASP A 61 -39.64 -25.36 0.19
N ASP A 62 -40.93 -25.07 0.19
CA ASP A 62 -41.46 -23.70 0.06
C ASP A 62 -41.68 -23.00 1.41
N ASP A 63 -41.54 -23.75 2.52
CA ASP A 63 -41.69 -23.25 3.89
C ASP A 63 -40.31 -22.93 4.47
N TYR A 64 -39.80 -21.73 4.19
CA TYR A 64 -38.48 -21.30 4.68
C TYR A 64 -38.47 -19.80 5.03
N LEU A 65 -37.54 -19.42 5.88
CA LEU A 65 -37.26 -18.05 6.25
C LEU A 65 -35.77 -17.76 6.10
N VAL A 66 -35.44 -16.77 5.28
CA VAL A 66 -34.07 -16.26 5.16
C VAL A 66 -33.88 -15.12 6.16
N LEU A 67 -32.88 -15.26 7.04
CA LEU A 67 -32.51 -14.28 8.07
C LEU A 67 -31.33 -13.45 7.60
N THR A 68 -31.33 -12.15 7.91
CA THR A 68 -30.22 -11.25 7.59
C THR A 68 -29.53 -10.81 8.88
N ASP A 69 -28.19 -10.89 8.94
CA ASP A 69 -27.38 -10.53 10.10
C ASP A 69 -27.70 -11.43 11.31
N ILE A 70 -27.36 -12.71 11.19
CA ILE A 70 -27.73 -13.74 12.17
C ILE A 70 -26.97 -13.62 13.48
N GLN A 71 -27.68 -13.88 14.57
CA GLN A 71 -27.15 -14.03 15.92
C GLN A 71 -26.54 -15.42 16.13
N GLY A 72 -25.74 -15.58 17.19
CA GLY A 72 -25.11 -16.84 17.52
C GLY A 72 -26.08 -18.02 17.68
N LEU A 73 -27.30 -17.79 18.24
CA LEU A 73 -28.34 -18.83 18.35
C LEU A 73 -28.94 -19.17 16.98
N GLU A 74 -29.12 -18.19 16.10
CA GLU A 74 -29.63 -18.39 14.75
C GLU A 74 -28.62 -19.11 13.87
N ASP A 75 -27.31 -18.87 14.08
CA ASP A 75 -26.24 -19.66 13.46
C ASP A 75 -26.25 -21.10 13.98
N PHE A 76 -26.37 -21.29 15.29
CA PHE A 76 -26.29 -22.63 15.89
C PHE A 76 -27.46 -23.54 15.50
N PHE A 77 -28.68 -23.02 15.55
CA PHE A 77 -29.92 -23.78 15.30
C PHE A 77 -30.43 -23.66 13.86
N GLY A 78 -29.97 -22.71 13.08
CA GLY A 78 -30.37 -22.52 11.70
C GLY A 78 -29.79 -23.59 10.77
N ASP A 79 -30.34 -23.67 9.57
CA ASP A 79 -30.03 -24.68 8.55
C ASP A 79 -28.91 -24.25 7.59
N MET A 80 -28.57 -22.95 7.59
CA MET A 80 -27.53 -22.37 6.76
C MET A 80 -26.90 -21.17 7.48
N ASP A 81 -25.57 -21.06 7.40
CA ASP A 81 -24.77 -19.83 7.61
C ASP A 81 -24.15 -19.44 6.26
N PHE A 82 -24.63 -18.35 5.68
CA PHE A 82 -24.22 -17.84 4.40
C PHE A 82 -23.60 -16.47 4.54
N LYS A 83 -22.28 -16.40 4.36
CA LYS A 83 -21.49 -15.18 4.53
C LYS A 83 -21.07 -14.62 3.17
N VAL A 84 -21.31 -13.34 2.97
CA VAL A 84 -20.99 -12.66 1.72
C VAL A 84 -20.22 -11.39 2.01
N ALA A 85 -19.06 -11.26 1.40
CA ALA A 85 -18.30 -10.02 1.36
C ALA A 85 -18.29 -9.45 -0.07
N GLY A 86 -18.26 -8.12 -0.19
CA GLY A 86 -18.21 -7.49 -1.50
C GLY A 86 -18.27 -5.97 -1.46
N THR A 87 -18.15 -5.40 -2.64
CA THR A 87 -18.23 -3.97 -2.94
C THR A 87 -19.63 -3.61 -3.44
N HIS A 88 -19.85 -2.34 -3.81
CA HIS A 88 -21.05 -1.95 -4.54
C HIS A 88 -21.20 -2.66 -5.90
N LYS A 89 -20.08 -2.97 -6.55
CA LYS A 89 -20.07 -3.58 -7.89
C LYS A 89 -20.38 -5.06 -7.88
N GLY A 90 -20.04 -5.77 -6.80
CA GLY A 90 -20.25 -7.21 -6.78
C GLY A 90 -19.65 -7.89 -5.54
N ILE A 91 -19.82 -9.19 -5.53
CA ILE A 91 -19.33 -10.09 -4.47
C ILE A 91 -17.84 -10.35 -4.70
N THR A 92 -17.06 -10.30 -3.62
CA THR A 92 -15.62 -10.61 -3.62
C THR A 92 -15.30 -11.93 -2.93
N ALA A 93 -16.15 -12.35 -1.99
CA ALA A 93 -16.00 -13.64 -1.30
C ALA A 93 -17.35 -14.15 -0.81
N ILE A 94 -17.48 -15.47 -0.82
CA ILE A 94 -18.60 -16.21 -0.24
C ILE A 94 -18.03 -17.33 0.63
N GLN A 95 -18.64 -17.51 1.80
CA GLN A 95 -18.50 -18.71 2.60
C GLN A 95 -19.90 -19.20 2.92
N MET A 96 -20.15 -20.50 2.74
CA MET A 96 -21.44 -21.10 3.02
C MET A 96 -21.22 -22.40 3.81
N ASP A 97 -21.94 -22.52 4.91
CA ASP A 97 -22.06 -23.73 5.69
C ASP A 97 -23.55 -24.12 5.73
N ILE A 98 -23.86 -25.34 5.36
CA ILE A 98 -25.23 -25.87 5.33
C ILE A 98 -25.34 -27.15 6.15
N LYS A 99 -26.42 -27.25 6.92
CA LYS A 99 -26.72 -28.39 7.81
C LYS A 99 -27.83 -29.30 7.25
N ILE A 100 -28.33 -28.96 6.05
CA ILE A 100 -29.35 -29.70 5.30
C ILE A 100 -28.80 -30.24 4.00
N HIS A 101 -29.54 -31.12 3.30
CA HIS A 101 -29.04 -31.83 2.12
C HIS A 101 -28.87 -31.00 0.84
N GLY A 102 -29.15 -29.72 0.90
CA GLY A 102 -28.97 -28.78 -0.22
C GLY A 102 -29.91 -27.59 -0.10
N LEU A 103 -29.67 -26.60 -0.97
CA LEU A 103 -30.48 -25.38 -1.05
C LEU A 103 -31.19 -25.35 -2.40
N THR A 104 -32.44 -24.92 -2.38
CA THR A 104 -33.17 -24.64 -3.61
C THR A 104 -32.69 -23.34 -4.24
N ARG A 105 -32.86 -23.19 -5.55
CA ARG A 105 -32.48 -21.97 -6.27
C ARG A 105 -33.15 -20.71 -5.72
N PRO A 106 -34.46 -20.70 -5.37
CA PRO A 106 -35.11 -19.56 -4.75
C PRO A 106 -34.43 -19.10 -3.44
N ILE A 107 -34.06 -20.04 -2.57
CA ILE A 107 -33.35 -19.72 -1.31
C ILE A 107 -32.01 -19.01 -1.59
N ILE A 108 -31.22 -19.51 -2.54
CA ILE A 108 -29.93 -18.91 -2.91
C ILE A 108 -30.13 -17.50 -3.49
N GLU A 109 -31.11 -17.33 -4.39
CA GLU A 109 -31.40 -16.03 -5.00
C GLU A 109 -31.85 -15.00 -3.95
N GLU A 110 -32.69 -15.42 -2.99
CA GLU A 110 -33.14 -14.57 -1.89
C GLU A 110 -31.97 -14.22 -0.95
N ALA A 111 -31.14 -15.17 -0.57
CA ALA A 111 -29.96 -14.94 0.28
C ALA A 111 -28.99 -13.95 -0.35
N ILE A 112 -28.71 -14.08 -1.65
CA ILE A 112 -27.86 -13.13 -2.40
C ILE A 112 -28.49 -11.75 -2.46
N ALA A 113 -29.80 -11.64 -2.70
CA ALA A 113 -30.49 -10.36 -2.75
C ALA A 113 -30.50 -9.64 -1.37
N ARG A 114 -30.80 -10.39 -0.30
CA ARG A 114 -30.78 -9.84 1.06
C ARG A 114 -29.39 -9.41 1.50
N THR A 115 -28.38 -10.23 1.28
CA THR A 115 -26.98 -9.89 1.61
C THR A 115 -26.47 -8.71 0.78
N ARG A 116 -26.88 -8.59 -0.49
CA ARG A 116 -26.58 -7.40 -1.29
C ARG A 116 -27.16 -6.12 -0.67
N LYS A 117 -28.42 -6.14 -0.30
CA LYS A 117 -29.10 -4.98 0.31
C LYS A 117 -28.42 -4.57 1.62
N ALA A 118 -28.14 -5.53 2.50
CA ALA A 118 -27.49 -5.28 3.78
C ALA A 118 -26.05 -4.79 3.60
N ARG A 119 -25.28 -5.38 2.68
CA ARG A 119 -23.91 -4.98 2.38
C ARG A 119 -23.82 -3.54 1.85
N VAL A 120 -24.71 -3.16 0.92
CA VAL A 120 -24.77 -1.79 0.42
C VAL A 120 -25.12 -0.81 1.54
N TYR A 121 -26.09 -1.15 2.39
CA TYR A 121 -26.41 -0.35 3.57
C TYR A 121 -25.19 -0.16 4.49
N ILE A 122 -24.42 -1.22 4.77
CA ILE A 122 -23.21 -1.12 5.60
C ILE A 122 -22.17 -0.21 4.93
N LEU A 123 -21.96 -0.36 3.63
CA LEU A 123 -21.02 0.49 2.88
C LEU A 123 -21.39 1.97 2.97
N ASP A 124 -22.67 2.31 2.74
CA ASP A 124 -23.13 3.70 2.59
C ASP A 124 -23.44 4.35 3.95
N GLU A 125 -24.15 3.64 4.81
CA GLU A 125 -24.73 4.22 6.02
C GLU A 125 -23.86 4.04 7.27
N VAL A 126 -22.89 3.13 7.22
CA VAL A 126 -22.02 2.83 8.37
C VAL A 126 -20.57 3.17 8.02
N MET A 127 -19.99 2.50 7.03
CA MET A 127 -18.56 2.62 6.72
C MET A 127 -18.22 3.97 6.11
N ALA A 128 -18.97 4.45 5.12
CA ALA A 128 -18.71 5.72 4.46
C ALA A 128 -18.84 6.93 5.40
N LYS A 129 -19.67 6.84 6.44
CA LYS A 129 -19.75 7.88 7.48
C LYS A 129 -18.54 7.93 8.39
N THR A 130 -17.81 6.83 8.48
CA THR A 130 -16.56 6.73 9.27
C THR A 130 -15.36 7.11 8.42
N ILE A 131 -15.24 6.52 7.24
CA ILE A 131 -14.19 6.80 6.26
C ILE A 131 -14.72 6.49 4.85
N ALA A 132 -14.90 7.53 4.03
CA ALA A 132 -15.49 7.41 2.70
C ALA A 132 -14.45 6.97 1.65
N GLU A 133 -13.21 7.45 1.79
CA GLU A 133 -12.11 7.19 0.84
C GLU A 133 -10.81 6.86 1.58
N PRO A 134 -9.89 6.10 0.98
CA PRO A 134 -8.57 5.90 1.54
C PRO A 134 -7.85 7.23 1.78
N ARG A 135 -7.10 7.32 2.87
CA ARG A 135 -6.21 8.47 3.10
C ARG A 135 -5.19 8.56 1.96
N ALA A 136 -4.91 9.78 1.51
CA ALA A 136 -4.02 10.03 0.37
C ALA A 136 -2.54 9.61 0.63
N GLN A 137 -2.16 9.44 1.88
CA GLN A 137 -0.80 9.08 2.27
C GLN A 137 -0.81 8.12 3.46
N VAL A 138 0.22 7.29 3.53
CA VAL A 138 0.48 6.46 4.72
C VAL A 138 0.74 7.34 5.94
N GLY A 139 0.52 6.78 7.13
CA GLY A 139 0.65 7.50 8.39
C GLY A 139 2.02 8.18 8.57
N LYS A 140 2.05 9.26 9.36
CA LYS A 140 3.25 10.08 9.61
C LYS A 140 4.48 9.26 10.04
N TYR A 141 4.27 8.20 10.81
CA TYR A 141 5.33 7.35 11.36
C TYR A 141 5.54 6.05 10.56
N ALA A 142 4.74 5.83 9.53
CA ALA A 142 4.94 4.67 8.66
C ALA A 142 6.20 4.88 7.80
N PRO A 143 7.01 3.84 7.60
CA PRO A 143 8.08 3.88 6.60
C PRO A 143 7.48 4.24 5.24
N LYS A 144 8.09 5.18 4.54
CA LYS A 144 7.74 5.54 3.17
C LYS A 144 8.69 4.86 2.22
N ILE A 145 8.22 4.56 1.01
CA ILE A 145 9.03 3.96 -0.05
C ILE A 145 8.92 4.87 -1.27
N ILE A 146 10.08 5.30 -1.79
CA ILE A 146 10.19 5.94 -3.10
C ILE A 146 10.79 4.90 -4.05
N GLN A 147 10.11 4.65 -5.15
CA GLN A 147 10.65 3.82 -6.22
C GLN A 147 11.16 4.69 -7.37
N MET A 148 12.31 4.32 -7.94
CA MET A 148 12.83 4.87 -9.17
C MET A 148 13.50 3.78 -10.00
N ASN A 149 13.53 3.93 -11.30
CA ASN A 149 14.21 3.01 -12.19
C ASN A 149 15.49 3.68 -12.73
N ILE A 150 16.56 2.91 -12.77
CA ILE A 150 17.84 3.31 -13.35
C ILE A 150 18.21 2.32 -14.45
N ASP A 151 19.09 2.73 -15.35
CA ASP A 151 19.68 1.82 -16.34
C ASP A 151 20.47 0.73 -15.62
N PRO A 152 20.17 -0.57 -15.85
CA PRO A 152 20.93 -1.68 -15.27
C PRO A 152 22.44 -1.58 -15.47
N ALA A 153 22.91 -1.01 -16.58
CA ALA A 153 24.33 -0.78 -16.84
C ALA A 153 24.99 0.19 -15.83
N LYS A 154 24.18 1.04 -15.17
CA LYS A 154 24.63 2.03 -14.18
C LYS A 154 24.52 1.58 -12.73
N ILE A 155 23.98 0.40 -12.46
CA ILE A 155 23.90 -0.17 -11.09
C ILE A 155 25.29 -0.17 -10.44
N GLY A 156 26.32 -0.56 -11.20
CA GLY A 156 27.69 -0.60 -10.69
C GLY A 156 28.22 0.76 -10.23
N GLU A 157 27.79 1.88 -10.85
CA GLU A 157 28.15 3.24 -10.42
C GLU A 157 27.45 3.64 -9.11
N VAL A 158 26.17 3.28 -8.96
CA VAL A 158 25.37 3.55 -7.75
C VAL A 158 25.87 2.73 -6.57
N VAL A 159 26.18 1.46 -6.77
CA VAL A 159 26.72 0.58 -5.74
C VAL A 159 28.16 1.00 -5.38
N GLY A 160 28.97 1.27 -6.39
CA GLY A 160 30.40 1.60 -6.23
C GLY A 160 31.26 0.40 -5.83
N GLN A 161 32.58 0.58 -5.79
CA GLN A 161 33.52 -0.47 -5.40
C GLN A 161 33.19 -0.97 -3.98
N ARG A 162 32.85 -2.25 -3.86
CA ARG A 162 32.49 -2.91 -2.58
C ARG A 162 31.37 -2.19 -1.81
N GLY A 163 30.44 -1.58 -2.51
CA GLY A 163 29.33 -0.86 -1.90
C GLY A 163 29.66 0.53 -1.37
N LYS A 164 30.83 1.11 -1.67
CA LYS A 164 31.29 2.37 -1.09
C LYS A 164 30.34 3.53 -1.39
N THR A 165 29.85 3.64 -2.61
CA THR A 165 28.98 4.77 -3.02
C THR A 165 27.61 4.67 -2.38
N ILE A 166 26.96 3.51 -2.44
CA ILE A 166 25.62 3.32 -1.83
C ILE A 166 25.67 3.48 -0.31
N ASN A 167 26.73 2.97 0.35
CA ASN A 167 26.89 3.13 1.81
C ASN A 167 27.08 4.60 2.20
N ALA A 168 27.82 5.40 1.40
CA ALA A 168 27.96 6.82 1.66
C ALA A 168 26.62 7.58 1.56
N ILE A 169 25.75 7.19 0.62
CA ILE A 169 24.39 7.74 0.52
C ILE A 169 23.58 7.36 1.75
N ILE A 170 23.59 6.08 2.15
CA ILE A 170 22.87 5.56 3.32
C ILE A 170 23.34 6.28 4.60
N GLU A 171 24.65 6.41 4.81
CA GLU A 171 25.23 7.11 5.98
C GLU A 171 24.84 8.59 6.02
N LYS A 172 24.83 9.26 4.87
CA LYS A 172 24.49 10.70 4.79
C LYS A 172 23.01 10.97 5.02
N THR A 173 22.13 10.08 4.57
CA THR A 173 20.68 10.31 4.57
C THR A 173 19.93 9.50 5.61
N GLY A 174 20.50 8.42 6.14
CA GLY A 174 19.84 7.54 7.11
C GLY A 174 18.74 6.66 6.53
N VAL A 175 18.59 6.59 5.20
CA VAL A 175 17.59 5.75 4.52
C VAL A 175 18.12 4.35 4.27
N LYS A 176 17.22 3.41 3.94
CA LYS A 176 17.57 2.11 3.38
C LYS A 176 17.40 2.15 1.87
N ILE A 177 18.32 1.52 1.13
CA ILE A 177 18.29 1.48 -0.33
C ILE A 177 18.47 0.03 -0.76
N ASP A 178 17.53 -0.46 -1.56
CA ASP A 178 17.58 -1.77 -2.21
C ASP A 178 17.54 -1.58 -3.73
N ILE A 179 18.35 -2.36 -4.48
CA ILE A 179 18.43 -2.28 -5.93
C ILE A 179 18.31 -3.69 -6.50
N THR A 180 17.38 -3.87 -7.44
CA THR A 180 17.25 -5.16 -8.18
C THR A 180 18.17 -5.18 -9.42
N ASP A 181 18.41 -6.38 -9.94
CA ASP A 181 19.25 -6.58 -11.13
C ASP A 181 18.65 -5.92 -12.40
N GLU A 182 17.32 -5.69 -12.39
CA GLU A 182 16.59 -5.00 -13.46
C GLU A 182 16.68 -3.47 -13.37
N GLY A 183 17.32 -2.93 -12.32
CA GLY A 183 17.50 -1.49 -12.13
C GLY A 183 16.37 -0.80 -11.35
N SER A 184 15.48 -1.55 -10.71
CA SER A 184 14.51 -0.95 -9.79
C SER A 184 15.19 -0.61 -8.46
N VAL A 185 15.11 0.65 -8.06
CA VAL A 185 15.68 1.18 -6.82
C VAL A 185 14.57 1.54 -5.87
N SER A 186 14.57 0.93 -4.68
CA SER A 186 13.64 1.22 -3.59
C SER A 186 14.38 1.98 -2.48
N ILE A 187 13.94 3.20 -2.20
CA ILE A 187 14.47 4.04 -1.11
C ILE A 187 13.44 4.07 0.00
N CYS A 188 13.78 3.53 1.18
CA CYS A 188 12.88 3.40 2.31
C CYS A 188 13.35 4.25 3.49
N GLY A 189 12.45 5.07 4.06
CA GLY A 189 12.73 5.93 5.20
C GLY A 189 11.47 6.51 5.83
N VAL A 190 11.61 7.17 6.96
CA VAL A 190 10.51 7.88 7.63
C VAL A 190 10.48 9.36 7.24
N ASP A 191 11.65 9.95 7.08
CA ASP A 191 11.80 11.36 6.74
C ASP A 191 11.80 11.57 5.22
N ALA A 192 10.85 12.38 4.75
CA ALA A 192 10.65 12.62 3.32
C ALA A 192 11.83 13.39 2.67
N ASP A 193 12.43 14.33 3.42
CA ASP A 193 13.53 15.16 2.91
C ASP A 193 14.79 14.33 2.72
N SER A 194 15.11 13.46 3.67
CA SER A 194 16.22 12.50 3.59
C SER A 194 16.06 11.54 2.41
N MET A 195 14.85 11.04 2.18
CA MET A 195 14.55 10.15 1.06
C MET A 195 14.70 10.87 -0.29
N GLU A 196 14.20 12.10 -0.39
CA GLU A 196 14.33 12.89 -1.60
C GLU A 196 15.80 13.29 -1.87
N GLN A 197 16.57 13.53 -0.81
CA GLN A 197 18.02 13.74 -0.93
C GLN A 197 18.71 12.49 -1.47
N ALA A 198 18.42 11.31 -0.95
CA ALA A 198 18.97 10.06 -1.47
C ALA A 198 18.59 9.83 -2.94
N ARG A 199 17.31 10.08 -3.29
CA ARG A 199 16.83 9.98 -4.69
C ARG A 199 17.60 10.91 -5.62
N LYS A 200 17.82 12.18 -5.22
CA LYS A 200 18.60 13.15 -5.99
C LYS A 200 20.05 12.71 -6.17
N MET A 201 20.68 12.19 -5.11
CA MET A 201 22.05 11.69 -5.17
C MET A 201 22.18 10.54 -6.17
N ILE A 202 21.26 9.56 -6.12
CA ILE A 202 21.25 8.44 -7.08
C ILE A 202 20.99 8.95 -8.50
N ALA A 203 20.01 9.82 -8.70
CA ALA A 203 19.71 10.41 -10.00
C ALA A 203 20.93 11.13 -10.59
N THR A 204 21.68 11.87 -9.77
CA THR A 204 22.91 12.55 -10.20
C THR A 204 24.01 11.56 -10.63
N ILE A 205 24.16 10.44 -9.90
CA ILE A 205 25.16 9.42 -10.25
C ILE A 205 24.90 8.80 -11.62
N VAL A 206 23.62 8.51 -11.91
CA VAL A 206 23.22 7.83 -13.16
C VAL A 206 23.02 8.78 -14.34
N THR A 207 23.05 10.10 -14.09
CA THR A 207 22.91 11.10 -15.15
C THR A 207 24.20 11.19 -15.97
N ASP A 208 24.09 11.20 -17.29
CA ASP A 208 25.16 11.55 -18.19
C ASP A 208 25.22 13.08 -18.28
N PHE A 209 26.40 13.63 -17.92
CA PHE A 209 26.55 15.08 -17.83
C PHE A 209 26.88 15.67 -19.19
N GLU A 210 26.09 16.66 -19.59
CA GLU A 210 26.31 17.40 -20.84
C GLU A 210 26.66 18.86 -20.55
N ALA A 211 27.34 19.49 -21.52
CA ALA A 211 27.71 20.91 -21.44
C ALA A 211 26.43 21.77 -21.38
N GLY A 212 26.35 22.64 -20.37
CA GLY A 212 25.19 23.51 -20.12
C GLY A 212 24.31 23.08 -18.92
N MET A 213 24.54 21.90 -18.35
CA MET A 213 23.86 21.51 -17.10
C MET A 213 24.37 22.34 -15.92
N VAL A 214 23.43 22.67 -14.99
CA VAL A 214 23.74 23.34 -13.74
C VAL A 214 23.58 22.33 -12.60
N LEU A 215 24.63 22.17 -11.81
CA LEU A 215 24.71 21.24 -10.70
C LEU A 215 25.04 21.99 -9.40
N GLU A 216 24.52 21.49 -8.29
CA GLU A 216 24.89 21.93 -6.94
C GLU A 216 25.83 20.89 -6.31
N GLY A 217 26.84 21.35 -5.58
CA GLY A 217 27.80 20.49 -4.92
C GLY A 217 28.61 21.20 -3.86
N ASP A 218 29.32 20.41 -3.06
CA ASP A 218 30.18 20.91 -1.97
C ASP A 218 31.63 21.09 -2.44
N VAL A 219 32.30 22.19 -2.03
CA VAL A 219 33.70 22.42 -2.33
C VAL A 219 34.56 21.47 -1.47
N VAL A 220 35.15 20.47 -2.11
CA VAL A 220 35.97 19.45 -1.41
C VAL A 220 37.46 19.77 -1.40
N SER A 221 37.95 20.59 -2.35
CA SER A 221 39.35 20.98 -2.40
C SER A 221 39.53 22.30 -3.14
N ILE A 222 40.40 23.15 -2.64
CA ILE A 222 40.82 24.41 -3.30
C ILE A 222 42.30 24.30 -3.66
N LYS A 223 42.62 24.63 -4.93
CA LYS A 223 43.97 24.69 -5.48
C LYS A 223 44.22 26.09 -6.05
N GLU A 224 45.48 26.43 -6.31
CA GLU A 224 45.86 27.72 -6.90
C GLU A 224 45.20 28.03 -8.27
N PHE A 225 44.74 26.99 -8.98
CA PHE A 225 44.12 27.12 -10.30
C PHE A 225 42.62 26.97 -10.30
N GLY A 226 41.97 26.63 -9.15
CA GLY A 226 40.51 26.48 -9.06
C GLY A 226 40.02 25.66 -7.87
N ALA A 227 38.73 25.44 -7.82
CA ALA A 227 38.08 24.66 -6.81
C ALA A 227 37.53 23.34 -7.38
N PHE A 228 37.65 22.25 -6.62
CA PHE A 228 36.99 20.97 -6.89
C PHE A 228 35.71 20.90 -6.12
N ILE A 229 34.64 20.58 -6.82
CA ILE A 229 33.27 20.53 -6.29
C ILE A 229 32.75 19.11 -6.45
N GLU A 230 32.44 18.44 -5.35
CA GLU A 230 31.76 17.15 -5.38
C GLU A 230 30.25 17.40 -5.44
N PHE A 231 29.62 17.00 -6.54
CA PHE A 231 28.18 17.16 -6.77
C PHE A 231 27.40 15.85 -6.63
N ALA A 232 28.12 14.72 -6.52
CA ALA A 232 27.57 13.41 -6.10
C ALA A 232 28.73 12.59 -5.51
N PRO A 233 28.45 11.56 -4.68
CA PRO A 233 29.47 10.71 -4.10
C PRO A 233 30.42 10.13 -5.14
N GLY A 234 31.69 10.53 -5.06
CA GLY A 234 32.75 10.12 -6.00
C GLY A 234 32.71 10.79 -7.39
N LYS A 235 31.84 11.80 -7.60
CA LYS A 235 31.80 12.61 -8.82
C LYS A 235 32.18 14.05 -8.51
N GLU A 236 33.36 14.47 -9.00
CA GLU A 236 33.89 15.80 -8.79
C GLU A 236 34.03 16.55 -10.13
N GLY A 237 33.79 17.84 -10.07
CA GLY A 237 34.04 18.76 -11.16
C GLY A 237 34.98 19.88 -10.74
N MET A 238 35.83 20.35 -11.65
CA MET A 238 36.76 21.46 -11.39
C MET A 238 36.22 22.77 -11.94
N VAL A 239 36.10 23.79 -11.09
CA VAL A 239 35.81 25.15 -11.51
C VAL A 239 37.12 25.94 -11.52
N HIS A 240 37.58 26.31 -12.73
CA HIS A 240 38.82 27.09 -12.87
C HIS A 240 38.65 28.47 -12.24
N ILE A 241 39.75 28.99 -11.64
CA ILE A 241 39.77 30.28 -10.91
C ILE A 241 39.14 31.44 -11.72
N SER A 242 39.38 31.46 -13.04
CA SER A 242 38.84 32.48 -13.95
C SER A 242 37.29 32.40 -14.14
N LYS A 243 36.63 31.33 -13.65
CA LYS A 243 35.19 31.09 -13.78
C LYS A 243 34.45 31.22 -12.47
N ILE A 244 35.17 31.38 -11.33
CA ILE A 244 34.57 31.48 -10.00
C ILE A 244 33.93 32.86 -9.81
N ALA A 245 34.58 33.92 -10.26
CA ALA A 245 34.05 35.28 -10.12
C ALA A 245 34.35 36.14 -11.37
N LYS A 246 33.58 37.23 -11.53
CA LYS A 246 33.81 38.22 -12.61
C LYS A 246 35.08 39.07 -12.39
N GLN A 247 35.53 39.13 -11.15
CA GLN A 247 36.77 39.82 -10.78
C GLN A 247 37.88 38.80 -10.50
N ARG A 248 39.11 39.16 -10.73
CA ARG A 248 40.26 38.28 -10.44
C ARG A 248 40.36 38.09 -8.91
N ILE A 249 40.27 36.87 -8.45
CA ILE A 249 40.45 36.46 -7.07
C ILE A 249 41.94 36.17 -6.86
#